data_fe6ebf56cd6c45cd4c1a161acc2a592e
#
_entry.id   fe6ebf56cd6c45cd4c1a161acc2a592e
#
_cell.length_a   1.000
_cell.length_b   1.000
_cell.length_c   1.000
_cell.angle_alpha   90.00
_cell.angle_beta   90.00
_cell.angle_gamma   90.00
#
_symmetry.space_group_name_H-M   'P 1'
#
loop_
_entity.id
_entity.type
_entity.pdbx_description
1 polymer ?
#
loop_
_entity_poly.entity_id
_entity_poly.type
_entity_poly.pdbx_seq_one_letter_code
_entity_poly.pdbx_strand_id
1 'polypeptide(L)'
;MKTIYISDVIVRKDIKSNVTLLGWISSKRVSKKYMFLDLVDSTGSIQIVCNIKQFHPKLYKTEQSVKVTGQIYQNNSNNTIELHASSLEILGDVNKVLSPSPRSNFDAFDTRFTNYVQENRHLFIRNPQVMAALKARHLVLGAVHNWFRKNGFIEITAPILTPVLLYDEDTGIRANVNGQDVFLTQCVGFYLESAVHAFEKVYNIGPSFRGKESISKRHLTEYWHIKAEMAFCPFDEFFSVIENLISSIISEVEPYSEEICKTLKTGGFCNDGLKPPFPRITYRQAVELLSKNGYDAKFGQSINDIEEGFLANYFKSPVWITYNAREIEGFPYTIVKSDPEVTYTADLIATKEFGEILGIADKIQNLSELETRLKEKGKDNNPEYRWFKELREYGTVQHCGIGMGVERLIRWLFQLPHVREAMPFPRSMGRKIYP
;
A
#
# COMPACT_ATOMS: atom_id res chain seq x y z
N MET A 1 -32.67 2.65 -5.78
CA MET A 1 -31.45 2.03 -5.25
C MET A 1 -31.16 0.78 -6.06
N LYS A 2 -29.88 0.49 -6.39
CA LYS A 2 -29.48 -0.77 -7.02
C LYS A 2 -29.62 -1.92 -6.01
N THR A 3 -30.39 -2.95 -6.36
CA THR A 3 -30.69 -4.09 -5.46
C THR A 3 -30.14 -5.42 -5.98
N ILE A 4 -29.81 -5.51 -7.27
CA ILE A 4 -29.27 -6.71 -7.91
C ILE A 4 -27.93 -6.39 -8.53
N TYR A 5 -26.91 -7.17 -8.19
CA TYR A 5 -25.58 -7.09 -8.74
C TYR A 5 -25.31 -8.19 -9.76
N ILE A 6 -24.33 -7.99 -10.64
CA ILE A 6 -23.97 -8.97 -11.67
C ILE A 6 -23.52 -10.30 -11.03
N SER A 7 -22.76 -10.25 -9.95
CA SER A 7 -22.37 -11.45 -9.20
C SER A 7 -23.57 -12.27 -8.70
N ASP A 8 -24.64 -11.61 -8.23
CA ASP A 8 -25.83 -12.29 -7.76
C ASP A 8 -26.48 -13.12 -8.88
N VAL A 9 -26.53 -12.56 -10.09
CA VAL A 9 -27.11 -13.23 -11.26
C VAL A 9 -26.24 -14.41 -11.71
N ILE A 10 -24.92 -14.23 -11.72
CA ILE A 10 -23.97 -15.28 -12.11
C ILE A 10 -24.00 -16.47 -11.13
N VAL A 11 -24.10 -16.18 -9.82
CA VAL A 11 -24.12 -17.21 -8.77
C VAL A 11 -25.46 -17.96 -8.76
N ARG A 12 -26.58 -17.24 -8.81
CA ARG A 12 -27.92 -17.85 -8.75
C ARG A 12 -28.26 -18.67 -9.99
N LYS A 13 -27.73 -18.28 -11.15
CA LYS A 13 -28.00 -18.94 -12.44
C LYS A 13 -29.51 -19.14 -12.73
N ASP A 14 -30.33 -18.17 -12.34
CA ASP A 14 -31.79 -18.22 -12.49
C ASP A 14 -32.18 -18.10 -13.99
N ILE A 15 -31.95 -19.17 -14.74
CA ILE A 15 -32.19 -19.24 -16.17
C ILE A 15 -33.68 -18.95 -16.46
N LYS A 16 -33.92 -18.15 -17.51
CA LYS A 16 -35.24 -17.64 -17.93
C LYS A 16 -35.92 -16.65 -16.98
N SER A 17 -35.28 -16.26 -15.88
CA SER A 17 -35.80 -15.18 -15.02
C SER A 17 -35.60 -13.83 -15.72
N ASN A 18 -36.51 -12.89 -15.44
CA ASN A 18 -36.36 -11.49 -15.85
C ASN A 18 -35.61 -10.72 -14.76
N VAL A 19 -34.55 -10.03 -15.14
CA VAL A 19 -33.76 -9.20 -14.23
C VAL A 19 -33.54 -7.80 -14.79
N THR A 20 -33.35 -6.86 -13.89
CA THR A 20 -32.91 -5.51 -14.24
C THR A 20 -31.53 -5.25 -13.63
N LEU A 21 -30.56 -4.96 -14.47
CA LEU A 21 -29.18 -4.65 -14.09
C LEU A 21 -28.85 -3.19 -14.39
N LEU A 22 -28.03 -2.63 -13.52
CA LEU A 22 -27.45 -1.28 -13.65
C LEU A 22 -25.93 -1.41 -13.73
N GLY A 23 -25.31 -0.80 -14.72
CA GLY A 23 -23.86 -0.87 -14.90
C GLY A 23 -23.36 0.02 -16.02
N TRP A 24 -22.15 -0.22 -16.44
CA TRP A 24 -21.49 0.53 -17.51
C TRP A 24 -21.13 -0.41 -18.66
N ILE A 25 -21.20 0.11 -19.89
CA ILE A 25 -20.75 -0.62 -21.09
C ILE A 25 -19.21 -0.57 -21.14
N SER A 26 -18.55 -1.71 -20.99
CA SER A 26 -17.09 -1.83 -21.08
C SER A 26 -16.62 -2.16 -22.49
N SER A 27 -17.39 -2.95 -23.25
CA SER A 27 -17.11 -3.26 -24.64
C SER A 27 -18.39 -3.34 -25.48
N LYS A 28 -18.23 -3.20 -26.80
CA LYS A 28 -19.31 -3.35 -27.78
C LYS A 28 -18.81 -4.05 -29.03
N ARG A 29 -19.56 -5.07 -29.44
CA ARG A 29 -19.37 -5.78 -30.72
C ARG A 29 -20.70 -5.82 -31.48
N VAL A 30 -20.66 -5.65 -32.79
CA VAL A 30 -21.87 -5.65 -33.64
C VAL A 30 -21.74 -6.71 -34.73
N SER A 31 -22.76 -7.55 -34.87
CA SER A 31 -22.91 -8.54 -35.94
C SER A 31 -24.10 -8.18 -36.84
N LYS A 32 -24.38 -9.02 -37.86
CA LYS A 32 -25.49 -8.81 -38.77
C LYS A 32 -26.89 -8.77 -38.12
N LYS A 33 -27.06 -9.44 -36.96
CA LYS A 33 -28.37 -9.58 -36.30
C LYS A 33 -28.37 -9.05 -34.87
N TYR A 34 -27.20 -9.04 -34.21
CA TYR A 34 -27.08 -8.75 -32.79
C TYR A 34 -25.97 -7.75 -32.51
N MET A 35 -26.19 -6.94 -31.49
CA MET A 35 -25.17 -6.18 -30.79
C MET A 35 -24.90 -6.87 -29.45
N PHE A 36 -23.63 -7.07 -29.13
CA PHE A 36 -23.15 -7.62 -27.87
C PHE A 36 -22.49 -6.51 -27.09
N LEU A 37 -22.93 -6.32 -25.86
CA LEU A 37 -22.36 -5.36 -24.91
C LEU A 37 -21.85 -6.12 -23.70
N ASP A 38 -20.63 -5.84 -23.23
CA ASP A 38 -20.20 -6.30 -21.93
C ASP A 38 -20.58 -5.23 -20.90
N LEU A 39 -21.56 -5.57 -20.06
CA LEU A 39 -22.00 -4.74 -18.93
C LEU A 39 -21.16 -5.08 -17.72
N VAL A 40 -20.59 -4.06 -17.05
CA VAL A 40 -19.80 -4.21 -15.84
C VAL A 40 -20.40 -3.43 -14.70
N ASP A 41 -20.27 -3.98 -13.49
CA ASP A 41 -20.49 -3.26 -12.24
C ASP A 41 -19.31 -3.49 -11.26
N SER A 42 -19.46 -3.15 -10.00
CA SER A 42 -18.41 -3.34 -8.98
C SER A 42 -18.12 -4.81 -8.64
N THR A 43 -18.99 -5.73 -9.07
CA THR A 43 -18.94 -7.16 -8.69
C THR A 43 -18.56 -8.08 -9.84
N GLY A 44 -18.65 -7.63 -11.09
CA GLY A 44 -18.30 -8.47 -12.23
C GLY A 44 -18.76 -7.91 -13.57
N SER A 45 -18.80 -8.81 -14.57
CA SER A 45 -19.24 -8.51 -15.93
C SER A 45 -20.22 -9.56 -16.45
N ILE A 46 -21.16 -9.14 -17.30
CA ILE A 46 -22.10 -10.02 -18.00
C ILE A 46 -22.29 -9.56 -19.43
N GLN A 47 -22.37 -10.49 -20.37
CA GLN A 47 -22.68 -10.17 -21.76
C GLN A 47 -24.18 -9.87 -21.91
N ILE A 48 -24.49 -8.76 -22.56
CA ILE A 48 -25.83 -8.36 -22.96
C ILE A 48 -26.00 -8.62 -24.44
N VAL A 49 -27.04 -9.36 -24.81
CA VAL A 49 -27.39 -9.66 -26.21
C VAL A 49 -28.56 -8.78 -26.62
N CYS A 50 -28.35 -7.92 -27.61
CA CYS A 50 -29.33 -6.94 -28.09
C CYS A 50 -29.66 -7.21 -29.57
N ASN A 51 -30.93 -7.33 -29.92
CA ASN A 51 -31.35 -7.42 -31.32
C ASN A 51 -31.21 -6.04 -32.00
N ILE A 52 -30.44 -5.94 -33.10
CA ILE A 52 -30.19 -4.65 -33.78
C ILE A 52 -31.43 -4.02 -34.43
N LYS A 53 -32.49 -4.79 -34.65
CA LYS A 53 -33.77 -4.25 -35.11
C LYS A 53 -34.49 -3.45 -34.02
N GLN A 54 -34.27 -3.80 -32.76
CA GLN A 54 -34.85 -3.13 -31.59
C GLN A 54 -33.92 -2.08 -31.01
N PHE A 55 -32.59 -2.36 -30.95
CA PHE A 55 -31.58 -1.50 -30.37
C PHE A 55 -30.59 -1.03 -31.42
N HIS A 56 -30.70 0.23 -31.85
CA HIS A 56 -29.84 0.75 -32.89
C HIS A 56 -28.39 0.93 -32.39
N PRO A 57 -27.38 0.23 -32.98
CA PRO A 57 -26.03 0.19 -32.45
C PRO A 57 -25.32 1.54 -32.29
N LYS A 58 -25.66 2.55 -33.12
CA LYS A 58 -25.02 3.88 -33.04
C LYS A 58 -25.34 4.65 -31.75
N LEU A 59 -26.40 4.28 -31.05
CA LEU A 59 -26.80 4.93 -29.79
C LEU A 59 -25.94 4.53 -28.60
N TYR A 60 -25.33 3.33 -28.64
CA TYR A 60 -24.64 2.76 -27.51
C TYR A 60 -23.13 2.84 -27.69
N LYS A 61 -22.44 3.40 -26.67
CA LYS A 61 -20.99 3.62 -26.63
C LYS A 61 -20.41 3.00 -25.38
N THR A 62 -19.12 2.65 -25.41
CA THR A 62 -18.37 2.30 -24.20
C THR A 62 -18.37 3.46 -23.22
N GLU A 63 -18.27 3.16 -21.91
CA GLU A 63 -18.35 4.08 -20.79
C GLU A 63 -19.75 4.64 -20.46
N GLN A 64 -20.77 4.48 -21.31
CA GLN A 64 -22.14 4.84 -20.94
C GLN A 64 -22.61 4.02 -19.73
N SER A 65 -23.29 4.66 -18.78
CA SER A 65 -24.06 3.97 -17.77
C SER A 65 -25.46 3.66 -18.28
N VAL A 66 -25.91 2.43 -18.04
CA VAL A 66 -27.17 1.93 -18.60
C VAL A 66 -27.97 1.14 -17.57
N LYS A 67 -29.28 1.10 -17.78
CA LYS A 67 -30.22 0.18 -17.13
C LYS A 67 -30.71 -0.80 -18.20
N VAL A 68 -30.47 -2.09 -17.94
CA VAL A 68 -30.82 -3.18 -18.85
C VAL A 68 -31.84 -4.07 -18.16
N THR A 69 -32.99 -4.29 -18.80
CA THR A 69 -33.95 -5.31 -18.38
C THR A 69 -34.00 -6.40 -19.42
N GLY A 70 -34.05 -7.64 -19.01
CA GLY A 70 -34.07 -8.76 -19.95
C GLY A 70 -34.09 -10.10 -19.23
N GLN A 71 -34.02 -11.16 -20.01
CA GLN A 71 -34.08 -12.53 -19.56
C GLN A 71 -32.69 -13.18 -19.53
N ILE A 72 -32.42 -13.95 -18.50
CA ILE A 72 -31.14 -14.67 -18.32
C ILE A 72 -31.15 -15.94 -19.16
N TYR A 73 -30.08 -16.17 -19.89
CA TYR A 73 -29.81 -17.37 -20.67
C TYR A 73 -28.43 -17.94 -20.33
N GLN A 74 -28.32 -19.24 -20.52
CA GLN A 74 -27.03 -19.92 -20.51
C GLN A 74 -26.58 -20.11 -21.95
N ASN A 75 -25.41 -19.61 -22.30
CA ASN A 75 -24.80 -19.82 -23.60
C ASN A 75 -24.22 -21.24 -23.67
N ASN A 76 -24.78 -22.09 -24.53
CA ASN A 76 -24.41 -23.50 -24.64
C ASN A 76 -23.01 -23.73 -25.20
N SER A 77 -22.42 -22.76 -25.93
CA SER A 77 -21.10 -22.92 -26.55
C SER A 77 -19.92 -22.71 -25.57
N ASN A 78 -20.10 -21.87 -24.56
CA ASN A 78 -19.03 -21.55 -23.59
C ASN A 78 -19.47 -21.65 -22.13
N ASN A 79 -20.68 -22.11 -21.88
CA ASN A 79 -21.28 -22.29 -20.56
C ASN A 79 -21.37 -21.00 -19.70
N THR A 80 -21.32 -19.83 -20.32
CA THR A 80 -21.44 -18.53 -19.65
C THR A 80 -22.90 -18.09 -19.54
N ILE A 81 -23.18 -17.25 -18.54
CA ILE A 81 -24.46 -16.59 -18.37
C ILE A 81 -24.48 -15.31 -19.17
N GLU A 82 -25.57 -15.07 -19.89
CA GLU A 82 -25.80 -13.85 -20.66
C GLU A 82 -27.24 -13.32 -20.44
N LEU A 83 -27.44 -12.02 -20.64
CA LEU A 83 -28.74 -11.38 -20.53
C LEU A 83 -29.22 -10.93 -21.92
N HIS A 84 -30.38 -11.47 -22.38
CA HIS A 84 -31.02 -11.03 -23.60
C HIS A 84 -31.93 -9.84 -23.30
N ALA A 85 -31.57 -8.69 -23.80
CA ALA A 85 -32.23 -7.42 -23.50
C ALA A 85 -33.63 -7.32 -24.12
N SER A 86 -34.59 -6.97 -23.29
CA SER A 86 -35.92 -6.51 -23.70
C SER A 86 -36.06 -4.98 -23.64
N SER A 87 -35.28 -4.34 -22.77
CA SER A 87 -35.17 -2.89 -22.65
C SER A 87 -33.72 -2.49 -22.30
N LEU A 88 -33.29 -1.36 -22.88
CA LEU A 88 -31.96 -0.78 -22.67
C LEU A 88 -32.09 0.75 -22.66
N GLU A 89 -31.94 1.32 -21.44
CA GLU A 89 -32.06 2.75 -21.19
C GLU A 89 -30.68 3.34 -20.87
N ILE A 90 -30.29 4.43 -21.49
CA ILE A 90 -29.09 5.18 -21.22
C ILE A 90 -29.36 6.08 -20.00
N LEU A 91 -28.63 5.89 -18.91
CA LEU A 91 -28.72 6.70 -17.71
C LEU A 91 -27.70 7.86 -17.72
N GLY A 92 -26.55 7.63 -18.33
CA GLY A 92 -25.52 8.64 -18.49
C GLY A 92 -24.79 8.47 -19.81
N ASP A 93 -24.81 9.51 -20.63
CA ASP A 93 -24.18 9.50 -21.95
C ASP A 93 -22.69 9.87 -21.89
N VAL A 94 -22.00 9.71 -23.00
CA VAL A 94 -20.56 9.93 -23.17
C VAL A 94 -20.31 10.89 -24.31
N ASN A 95 -19.75 12.06 -24.00
CA ASN A 95 -19.39 13.07 -25.01
C ASN A 95 -18.03 12.80 -25.64
N LYS A 96 -17.08 12.18 -24.90
CA LYS A 96 -15.72 11.91 -25.35
C LYS A 96 -15.28 10.53 -24.89
N VAL A 97 -14.75 9.73 -25.78
CA VAL A 97 -14.21 8.39 -25.48
C VAL A 97 -12.69 8.44 -25.55
N LEU A 98 -12.03 7.93 -24.50
CA LEU A 98 -10.57 7.71 -24.51
C LEU A 98 -10.23 6.43 -25.30
N SER A 99 -9.07 6.46 -25.94
CA SER A 99 -8.50 5.29 -26.59
C SER A 99 -7.07 5.07 -26.10
N PRO A 100 -6.79 3.97 -25.39
CA PRO A 100 -7.70 2.89 -24.98
C PRO A 100 -8.75 3.35 -23.96
N SER A 101 -9.94 2.71 -23.97
CA SER A 101 -10.97 2.95 -22.96
C SER A 101 -10.47 2.46 -21.59
N PRO A 102 -10.68 3.25 -20.51
CA PRO A 102 -10.28 2.85 -19.17
C PRO A 102 -10.87 1.51 -18.72
N ARG A 103 -12.12 1.19 -19.11
CA ARG A 103 -12.79 -0.08 -18.74
C ARG A 103 -12.42 -1.28 -19.61
N SER A 104 -11.58 -1.07 -20.63
CA SER A 104 -11.13 -2.18 -21.50
C SER A 104 -10.09 -3.05 -20.75
N ASN A 105 -9.75 -4.21 -21.35
CA ASN A 105 -8.66 -5.08 -20.87
C ASN A 105 -7.26 -4.51 -21.18
N PHE A 106 -7.16 -3.19 -21.33
CA PHE A 106 -5.89 -2.50 -21.48
C PHE A 106 -5.01 -2.72 -20.24
N ASP A 107 -3.75 -3.05 -20.46
CA ASP A 107 -2.80 -3.22 -19.36
C ASP A 107 -2.38 -1.85 -18.82
N ALA A 108 -2.99 -1.47 -17.68
CA ALA A 108 -2.75 -0.19 -17.02
C ALA A 108 -1.38 -0.13 -16.32
N PHE A 109 -0.69 -1.27 -16.16
CA PHE A 109 0.61 -1.36 -15.50
C PHE A 109 1.78 -1.50 -16.49
N ASP A 110 1.49 -1.54 -17.79
CA ASP A 110 2.52 -1.50 -18.83
C ASP A 110 3.31 -0.18 -18.75
N THR A 111 4.60 -0.31 -18.56
CA THR A 111 5.52 0.83 -18.37
C THR A 111 5.52 1.82 -19.55
N ARG A 112 5.22 1.35 -20.76
CA ARG A 112 5.10 2.19 -21.98
C ARG A 112 3.98 3.23 -21.88
N PHE A 113 2.95 2.94 -21.09
CA PHE A 113 1.77 3.79 -20.93
C PHE A 113 1.70 4.49 -19.58
N THR A 114 2.73 4.37 -18.76
CA THR A 114 2.74 4.94 -17.40
C THR A 114 2.31 6.42 -17.39
N ASN A 115 2.85 7.26 -18.27
CA ASN A 115 2.52 8.69 -18.33
C ASN A 115 1.04 8.89 -18.65
N TYR A 116 0.56 8.21 -19.68
CA TYR A 116 -0.83 8.31 -20.12
C TYR A 116 -1.81 7.89 -19.02
N VAL A 117 -1.54 6.77 -18.34
CA VAL A 117 -2.39 6.28 -17.25
C VAL A 117 -2.36 7.24 -16.05
N GLN A 118 -1.19 7.78 -15.70
CA GLN A 118 -1.04 8.71 -14.59
C GLN A 118 -1.74 10.05 -14.86
N GLU A 119 -1.59 10.62 -16.05
CA GLU A 119 -2.25 11.87 -16.46
C GLU A 119 -3.78 11.74 -16.53
N ASN A 120 -4.27 10.53 -16.78
CA ASN A 120 -5.69 10.22 -16.84
C ASN A 120 -6.17 9.35 -15.67
N ARG A 121 -5.46 9.36 -14.53
CA ARG A 121 -5.72 8.47 -13.39
C ARG A 121 -7.17 8.54 -12.88
N HIS A 122 -7.79 9.71 -12.87
CA HIS A 122 -9.19 9.93 -12.50
C HIS A 122 -10.18 9.15 -13.38
N LEU A 123 -9.78 8.78 -14.60
CA LEU A 123 -10.54 7.91 -15.50
C LEU A 123 -10.07 6.46 -15.37
N PHE A 124 -8.75 6.22 -15.30
CA PHE A 124 -8.19 4.88 -15.19
C PHE A 124 -8.44 4.18 -13.85
N ILE A 125 -8.96 4.88 -12.84
CA ILE A 125 -9.48 4.23 -11.62
C ILE A 125 -10.60 3.20 -11.94
N ARG A 126 -11.22 3.28 -13.12
CA ARG A 126 -12.22 2.35 -13.63
C ARG A 126 -11.60 1.12 -14.31
N ASN A 127 -10.29 1.11 -14.53
CA ASN A 127 -9.60 -0.02 -15.16
C ASN A 127 -9.63 -1.24 -14.24
N PRO A 128 -9.89 -2.45 -14.74
CA PRO A 128 -9.97 -3.66 -13.92
C PRO A 128 -8.74 -3.92 -13.04
N GLN A 129 -7.52 -3.72 -13.58
CA GLN A 129 -6.29 -3.92 -12.79
C GLN A 129 -6.16 -2.87 -11.67
N VAL A 130 -6.45 -1.60 -11.97
CA VAL A 130 -6.42 -0.53 -10.96
C VAL A 130 -7.48 -0.79 -9.88
N MET A 131 -8.69 -1.19 -10.27
CA MET A 131 -9.75 -1.58 -9.32
C MET A 131 -9.31 -2.76 -8.45
N ALA A 132 -8.67 -3.78 -9.02
CA ALA A 132 -8.16 -4.93 -8.28
C ALA A 132 -7.07 -4.52 -7.27
N ALA A 133 -6.14 -3.66 -7.65
CA ALA A 133 -5.13 -3.13 -6.73
C ALA A 133 -5.74 -2.31 -5.57
N LEU A 134 -6.79 -1.54 -5.84
CA LEU A 134 -7.51 -0.79 -4.80
C LEU A 134 -8.37 -1.69 -3.90
N LYS A 135 -8.93 -2.79 -4.43
CA LYS A 135 -9.56 -3.83 -3.62
C LYS A 135 -8.54 -4.53 -2.71
N ALA A 136 -7.36 -4.87 -3.23
CA ALA A 136 -6.25 -5.40 -2.44
C ALA A 136 -5.88 -4.43 -1.30
N ARG A 137 -5.75 -3.12 -1.60
CA ARG A 137 -5.50 -2.09 -0.59
C ARG A 137 -6.57 -2.05 0.49
N HIS A 138 -7.84 -2.10 0.10
CA HIS A 138 -8.98 -2.11 1.03
C HIS A 138 -8.90 -3.30 2.01
N LEU A 139 -8.65 -4.50 1.49
CA LEU A 139 -8.54 -5.72 2.30
C LEU A 139 -7.34 -5.66 3.26
N VAL A 140 -6.17 -5.27 2.76
CA VAL A 140 -4.95 -5.15 3.59
C VAL A 140 -5.15 -4.12 4.71
N LEU A 141 -5.69 -2.94 4.41
CA LEU A 141 -5.96 -1.93 5.45
C LEU A 141 -6.99 -2.41 6.47
N GLY A 142 -8.05 -3.12 6.02
CA GLY A 142 -9.03 -3.75 6.91
C GLY A 142 -8.37 -4.74 7.86
N ALA A 143 -7.53 -5.64 7.35
CA ALA A 143 -6.82 -6.65 8.14
C ALA A 143 -5.85 -6.00 9.16
N VAL A 144 -5.15 -4.94 8.77
CA VAL A 144 -4.26 -4.17 9.66
C VAL A 144 -5.07 -3.55 10.82
N HIS A 145 -6.17 -2.85 10.53
CA HIS A 145 -7.03 -2.26 11.57
C HIS A 145 -7.62 -3.34 12.49
N ASN A 146 -8.09 -4.45 11.92
CA ASN A 146 -8.67 -5.56 12.69
C ASN A 146 -7.65 -6.13 13.66
N TRP A 147 -6.42 -6.36 13.20
CA TRP A 147 -5.37 -6.89 14.06
C TRP A 147 -5.02 -5.94 15.20
N PHE A 148 -4.78 -4.65 14.94
CA PHE A 148 -4.44 -3.68 15.97
C PHE A 148 -5.54 -3.58 17.03
N ARG A 149 -6.80 -3.43 16.62
CA ARG A 149 -7.94 -3.33 17.54
C ARG A 149 -8.13 -4.60 18.36
N LYS A 150 -7.98 -5.77 17.75
CA LYS A 150 -8.09 -7.08 18.44
C LYS A 150 -6.98 -7.26 19.49
N ASN A 151 -5.81 -6.67 19.26
CA ASN A 151 -4.65 -6.77 20.18
C ASN A 151 -4.57 -5.58 21.16
N GLY A 152 -5.62 -4.78 21.28
CA GLY A 152 -5.75 -3.72 22.28
C GLY A 152 -5.00 -2.44 21.96
N PHE A 153 -4.61 -2.20 20.71
CA PHE A 153 -4.02 -0.94 20.29
C PHE A 153 -5.09 0.12 20.06
N ILE A 154 -4.82 1.33 20.54
CA ILE A 154 -5.67 2.51 20.36
C ILE A 154 -5.18 3.28 19.13
N GLU A 155 -6.11 3.62 18.22
CA GLU A 155 -5.81 4.45 17.05
C GLU A 155 -5.67 5.92 17.44
N ILE A 156 -4.53 6.51 17.12
CA ILE A 156 -4.23 7.92 17.37
C ILE A 156 -4.17 8.66 16.03
N THR A 157 -5.06 9.62 15.86
CA THR A 157 -5.01 10.52 14.71
C THR A 157 -3.96 11.60 14.96
N ALA A 158 -2.81 11.47 14.33
CA ALA A 158 -1.70 12.39 14.48
C ALA A 158 -1.76 13.53 13.44
N PRO A 159 -1.21 14.73 13.76
CA PRO A 159 -1.20 15.86 12.82
C PRO A 159 -0.25 15.59 11.64
N ILE A 160 -0.64 16.12 10.47
CA ILE A 160 0.18 16.09 9.25
C ILE A 160 1.17 17.26 9.25
N LEU A 161 0.77 18.41 9.78
CA LEU A 161 1.63 19.58 9.93
C LEU A 161 2.48 19.44 11.19
N THR A 162 3.79 19.54 11.06
CA THR A 162 4.73 19.37 12.18
C THR A 162 5.79 20.45 12.19
N PRO A 163 6.22 20.95 13.35
CA PRO A 163 7.32 21.91 13.44
C PRO A 163 8.70 21.26 13.28
N VAL A 164 8.80 19.93 13.39
CA VAL A 164 10.08 19.20 13.37
C VAL A 164 10.06 18.01 12.43
N LEU A 165 11.25 17.60 11.98
CA LEU A 165 11.46 16.44 11.13
C LEU A 165 12.27 15.36 11.86
N LEU A 166 11.93 14.10 11.63
CA LEU A 166 12.71 12.95 12.13
C LEU A 166 14.02 12.80 11.37
N TYR A 167 13.93 12.84 10.04
CA TYR A 167 15.06 12.70 9.13
C TYR A 167 15.67 14.07 8.75
N ASP A 168 16.53 14.09 7.76
CA ASP A 168 17.18 15.32 7.30
C ASP A 168 16.20 16.31 6.68
N GLU A 169 16.49 17.61 6.84
CA GLU A 169 15.66 18.69 6.30
C GLU A 169 15.54 18.64 4.78
N ASP A 170 16.58 18.20 4.08
CA ASP A 170 16.61 18.04 2.63
C ASP A 170 15.54 17.08 2.10
N THR A 171 15.03 16.22 2.96
CA THR A 171 13.97 15.27 2.62
C THR A 171 12.58 15.76 3.05
N GLY A 172 12.50 16.92 3.71
CA GLY A 172 11.26 17.52 4.19
C GLY A 172 10.54 18.34 3.12
N ILE A 173 9.22 18.35 3.15
CA ILE A 173 8.39 19.26 2.36
C ILE A 173 7.94 20.37 3.26
N ARG A 174 8.41 21.60 2.99
CA ARG A 174 8.05 22.80 3.74
C ARG A 174 6.70 23.35 3.29
N ALA A 175 5.94 23.88 4.25
CA ALA A 175 4.70 24.61 4.03
C ALA A 175 4.66 25.86 4.90
N ASN A 176 3.98 26.90 4.45
CA ASN A 176 3.71 28.10 5.27
C ASN A 176 2.23 28.13 5.62
N VAL A 177 1.92 28.14 6.91
CA VAL A 177 0.56 28.17 7.43
C VAL A 177 0.40 29.36 8.37
N ASN A 178 -0.38 30.35 7.95
CA ASN A 178 -0.63 31.57 8.72
C ASN A 178 0.66 32.31 9.14
N GLY A 179 1.67 32.32 8.27
CA GLY A 179 2.96 32.96 8.53
C GLY A 179 3.96 32.11 9.34
N GLN A 180 3.59 30.88 9.69
CA GLN A 180 4.48 29.92 10.36
C GLN A 180 5.02 28.92 9.36
N ASP A 181 6.34 28.74 9.34
CA ASP A 181 6.97 27.70 8.56
C ASP A 181 6.87 26.36 9.29
N VAL A 182 6.31 25.39 8.61
CA VAL A 182 6.06 24.03 9.11
C VAL A 182 6.46 23.03 8.02
N PHE A 183 6.45 21.75 8.38
CA PHE A 183 6.70 20.65 7.45
C PHE A 183 5.48 19.74 7.32
N LEU A 184 5.34 19.11 6.17
CA LEU A 184 4.52 17.92 6.04
C LEU A 184 5.25 16.75 6.68
N THR A 185 4.55 15.98 7.52
CA THR A 185 5.16 14.94 8.35
C THR A 185 5.85 13.85 7.50
N GLN A 186 7.05 13.50 7.85
CA GLN A 186 7.73 12.29 7.32
C GLN A 186 7.35 11.05 8.12
N CYS A 187 6.95 11.24 9.39
CA CYS A 187 6.64 10.17 10.31
C CYS A 187 5.90 10.73 11.53
N VAL A 188 4.80 10.12 11.90
CA VAL A 188 4.00 10.51 13.06
C VAL A 188 4.49 9.90 14.38
N GLY A 189 5.63 9.18 14.37
CA GLY A 189 6.18 8.50 15.54
C GLY A 189 6.33 9.39 16.76
N PHE A 190 6.75 10.64 16.61
CA PHE A 190 6.87 11.61 17.70
C PHE A 190 5.57 11.77 18.50
N TYR A 191 4.43 11.84 17.81
CA TYR A 191 3.12 11.98 18.44
C TYR A 191 2.64 10.68 19.08
N LEU A 192 3.01 9.54 18.49
CA LEU A 192 2.73 8.22 19.08
C LEU A 192 3.56 7.99 20.34
N GLU A 193 4.79 8.48 20.40
CA GLU A 193 5.61 8.43 21.63
C GLU A 193 4.94 9.21 22.77
N SER A 194 4.24 10.30 22.51
CA SER A 194 3.43 10.97 23.55
C SER A 194 2.25 10.10 23.99
N ALA A 195 1.55 9.49 23.02
CA ALA A 195 0.35 8.72 23.30
C ALA A 195 0.64 7.36 23.97
N VAL A 196 1.79 6.74 23.70
CA VAL A 196 2.17 5.45 24.32
C VAL A 196 2.31 5.55 25.84
N HIS A 197 2.69 6.72 26.36
CA HIS A 197 2.75 6.98 27.81
C HIS A 197 1.38 6.98 28.49
N ALA A 198 0.29 7.12 27.71
CA ALA A 198 -1.06 7.11 28.25
C ALA A 198 -1.81 5.79 27.98
N PHE A 199 -1.58 5.18 26.82
CA PHE A 199 -2.39 4.04 26.34
C PHE A 199 -1.59 2.73 26.21
N GLU A 200 -0.29 2.72 26.47
CA GLU A 200 0.64 1.58 26.36
C GLU A 200 0.77 1.00 24.94
N LYS A 201 -0.33 0.90 24.18
CA LYS A 201 -0.35 0.36 22.81
C LYS A 201 -1.13 1.31 21.91
N VAL A 202 -0.45 1.92 20.96
CA VAL A 202 -1.02 2.91 20.07
C VAL A 202 -0.62 2.66 18.63
N TYR A 203 -1.48 3.03 17.67
CA TYR A 203 -1.16 2.96 16.26
C TYR A 203 -1.75 4.12 15.47
N ASN A 204 -1.23 4.34 14.28
CA ASN A 204 -1.75 5.27 13.30
C ASN A 204 -1.59 4.68 11.89
N ILE A 205 -2.57 4.90 11.03
CA ILE A 205 -2.45 4.67 9.60
C ILE A 205 -2.77 5.98 8.92
N GLY A 206 -1.74 6.64 8.39
CA GLY A 206 -1.89 7.98 7.85
C GLY A 206 -0.84 8.33 6.79
N PRO A 207 -1.00 9.49 6.13
CA PRO A 207 -0.07 9.95 5.12
C PRO A 207 1.26 10.36 5.73
N SER A 208 2.32 10.12 4.96
CA SER A 208 3.68 10.59 5.21
C SER A 208 4.25 11.14 3.89
N PHE A 209 5.21 12.05 4.01
CA PHE A 209 5.71 12.82 2.88
C PHE A 209 7.23 12.77 2.80
N ARG A 210 7.76 12.76 1.58
CA ARG A 210 9.19 12.80 1.31
C ARG A 210 9.47 13.66 0.09
N GLY A 211 10.26 14.71 0.27
CA GLY A 211 10.59 15.69 -0.76
C GLY A 211 11.82 15.35 -1.61
N LYS A 212 12.69 14.44 -1.13
CA LYS A 212 13.92 14.07 -1.85
C LYS A 212 13.61 13.25 -3.09
N GLU A 213 14.15 13.63 -4.24
CA GLU A 213 14.00 12.87 -5.48
C GLU A 213 14.61 11.48 -5.36
N SER A 214 13.80 10.48 -5.70
CA SER A 214 14.21 9.08 -5.78
C SER A 214 13.46 8.39 -6.91
N ILE A 215 14.20 8.03 -7.97
CA ILE A 215 13.66 7.25 -9.09
C ILE A 215 13.76 5.77 -8.73
N SER A 216 12.87 5.28 -7.89
CA SER A 216 12.82 3.88 -7.51
C SER A 216 11.39 3.34 -7.54
N LYS A 217 11.27 2.01 -7.66
CA LYS A 217 9.97 1.32 -7.64
C LYS A 217 9.32 1.31 -6.24
N ARG A 218 10.02 1.80 -5.20
CA ARG A 218 9.65 1.70 -3.78
C ARG A 218 9.32 3.04 -3.12
N HIS A 219 9.43 4.18 -3.84
CA HIS A 219 9.26 5.51 -3.27
C HIS A 219 8.16 6.32 -3.96
N LEU A 220 7.45 7.09 -3.15
CA LEU A 220 6.47 8.10 -3.54
C LEU A 220 6.75 9.38 -2.74
N THR A 221 6.32 10.53 -3.26
CA THR A 221 6.36 11.81 -2.53
C THR A 221 5.35 11.83 -1.38
N GLU A 222 4.19 11.24 -1.59
CA GLU A 222 3.14 11.02 -0.60
C GLU A 222 2.80 9.53 -0.56
N TYR A 223 2.83 8.92 0.62
CA TYR A 223 2.58 7.51 0.83
C TYR A 223 1.88 7.30 2.18
N TRP A 224 1.30 6.13 2.38
CA TRP A 224 0.63 5.80 3.63
C TRP A 224 1.53 4.95 4.52
N HIS A 225 1.55 5.31 5.79
CA HIS A 225 2.42 4.70 6.78
C HIS A 225 1.58 4.07 7.89
N ILE A 226 1.84 2.80 8.18
CA ILE A 226 1.41 2.13 9.40
C ILE A 226 2.49 2.39 10.43
N LYS A 227 2.13 3.04 11.51
CA LYS A 227 2.98 3.30 12.67
C LYS A 227 2.32 2.75 13.92
N ALA A 228 3.09 2.14 14.81
CA ALA A 228 2.62 1.75 16.13
C ALA A 228 3.76 1.85 17.14
N GLU A 229 3.39 2.11 18.39
CA GLU A 229 4.30 2.11 19.52
C GLU A 229 3.70 1.21 20.63
N MET A 230 4.57 0.45 21.32
CA MET A 230 4.16 -0.47 22.38
C MET A 230 5.10 -0.31 23.56
N ALA A 231 4.55 0.13 24.71
CA ALA A 231 5.26 0.23 25.98
C ALA A 231 5.49 -1.13 26.63
N PHE A 232 6.49 -1.20 27.50
CA PHE A 232 6.83 -2.39 28.29
C PHE A 232 7.12 -3.64 27.45
N CYS A 233 7.58 -3.45 26.21
CA CYS A 233 7.91 -4.52 25.29
C CYS A 233 9.41 -4.47 24.95
N PRO A 234 10.21 -5.43 25.43
CA PRO A 234 11.62 -5.52 25.06
C PRO A 234 11.80 -5.70 23.55
N PHE A 235 12.90 -5.15 23.02
CA PHE A 235 13.20 -5.20 21.59
C PHE A 235 13.13 -6.62 21.01
N ASP A 236 13.69 -7.60 21.72
CA ASP A 236 13.73 -9.00 21.25
C ASP A 236 12.35 -9.67 21.22
N GLU A 237 11.40 -9.20 22.03
CA GLU A 237 10.02 -9.70 22.03
C GLU A 237 9.17 -9.04 20.97
N PHE A 238 9.51 -7.81 20.58
CA PHE A 238 8.75 -7.03 19.61
C PHE A 238 8.72 -7.66 18.21
N PHE A 239 9.76 -8.42 17.83
CA PHE A 239 9.76 -9.19 16.58
C PHE A 239 8.56 -10.13 16.47
N SER A 240 8.25 -10.86 17.54
CA SER A 240 7.15 -11.81 17.55
C SER A 240 5.78 -11.12 17.37
N VAL A 241 5.64 -9.92 17.93
CA VAL A 241 4.43 -9.07 17.76
C VAL A 241 4.24 -8.71 16.29
N ILE A 242 5.32 -8.27 15.63
CA ILE A 242 5.28 -7.83 14.24
C ILE A 242 5.12 -9.01 13.27
N GLU A 243 5.78 -10.13 13.51
CA GLU A 243 5.61 -11.36 12.74
C GLU A 243 4.17 -11.90 12.84
N ASN A 244 3.54 -11.78 14.01
CA ASN A 244 2.13 -12.11 14.21
C ASN A 244 1.20 -11.16 13.42
N LEU A 245 1.49 -9.84 13.41
CA LEU A 245 0.77 -8.86 12.59
C LEU A 245 0.80 -9.26 11.11
N ILE A 246 1.99 -9.54 10.56
CA ILE A 246 2.17 -9.93 9.15
C ILE A 246 1.40 -11.22 8.84
N SER A 247 1.55 -12.24 9.67
CA SER A 247 0.86 -13.53 9.49
C SER A 247 -0.66 -13.39 9.52
N SER A 248 -1.17 -12.54 10.42
CA SER A 248 -2.62 -12.27 10.51
C SER A 248 -3.15 -11.54 9.28
N ILE A 249 -2.42 -10.54 8.77
CA ILE A 249 -2.78 -9.83 7.53
C ILE A 249 -2.84 -10.80 6.36
N ILE A 250 -1.84 -11.66 6.21
CA ILE A 250 -1.79 -12.66 5.13
C ILE A 250 -2.98 -13.59 5.22
N SER A 251 -3.24 -14.18 6.40
CA SER A 251 -4.36 -15.12 6.61
C SER A 251 -5.73 -14.49 6.33
N GLU A 252 -5.91 -13.20 6.64
CA GLU A 252 -7.19 -12.51 6.41
C GLU A 252 -7.39 -12.16 4.93
N VAL A 253 -6.31 -11.87 4.20
CA VAL A 253 -6.34 -11.42 2.80
C VAL A 253 -6.29 -12.57 1.80
N GLU A 254 -5.60 -13.66 2.12
CA GLU A 254 -5.37 -14.83 1.25
C GLU A 254 -6.64 -15.39 0.60
N PRO A 255 -7.79 -15.56 1.31
CA PRO A 255 -9.00 -16.09 0.70
C PRO A 255 -9.56 -15.30 -0.49
N TYR A 256 -9.18 -14.02 -0.61
CA TYR A 256 -9.60 -13.11 -1.69
C TYR A 256 -8.53 -12.90 -2.75
N SER A 257 -7.34 -13.46 -2.56
CA SER A 257 -6.16 -13.14 -3.34
C SER A 257 -6.18 -13.69 -4.76
N GLU A 258 -6.75 -14.87 -4.99
CA GLU A 258 -6.72 -15.56 -6.30
C GLU A 258 -7.37 -14.72 -7.40
N GLU A 259 -8.62 -14.27 -7.19
CA GLU A 259 -9.36 -13.44 -8.16
C GLU A 259 -8.65 -12.10 -8.41
N ILE A 260 -8.14 -11.48 -7.33
CA ILE A 260 -7.41 -10.22 -7.41
C ILE A 260 -6.14 -10.40 -8.24
N CYS A 261 -5.30 -11.39 -7.95
CA CYS A 261 -4.05 -11.66 -8.67
C CYS A 261 -4.30 -12.01 -10.15
N LYS A 262 -5.34 -12.77 -10.45
CA LYS A 262 -5.75 -13.06 -11.82
C LYS A 262 -6.07 -11.78 -12.58
N THR A 263 -6.79 -10.85 -11.96
CA THR A 263 -7.14 -9.56 -12.58
C THR A 263 -5.92 -8.64 -12.70
N LEU A 264 -5.04 -8.64 -11.70
CA LEU A 264 -3.79 -7.87 -11.72
C LEU A 264 -2.80 -8.37 -12.78
N LYS A 265 -2.90 -9.63 -13.18
CA LYS A 265 -1.94 -10.30 -14.09
C LYS A 265 -0.51 -10.31 -13.51
N THR A 266 -0.39 -10.45 -12.19
CA THR A 266 0.88 -10.52 -11.47
C THR A 266 1.30 -11.96 -11.19
N GLY A 267 2.46 -12.16 -10.58
CA GLY A 267 3.02 -13.49 -10.27
C GLY A 267 2.28 -14.28 -9.17
N GLY A 268 1.12 -13.80 -8.72
CA GLY A 268 0.32 -14.43 -7.68
C GLY A 268 0.41 -13.71 -6.33
N PHE A 269 -0.22 -14.30 -5.31
CA PHE A 269 -0.16 -13.82 -3.94
C PHE A 269 1.10 -14.37 -3.26
N CYS A 270 1.84 -13.51 -2.58
CA CYS A 270 3.09 -13.90 -1.93
C CYS A 270 2.79 -14.44 -0.52
N ASN A 271 2.65 -15.75 -0.40
CA ASN A 271 2.49 -16.47 0.86
C ASN A 271 3.55 -17.58 1.09
N ASP A 272 4.37 -17.88 0.10
CA ASP A 272 5.42 -18.88 0.18
C ASP A 272 6.56 -18.45 1.11
N GLY A 273 6.93 -19.31 2.05
CA GLY A 273 8.04 -19.06 2.99
C GLY A 273 7.70 -18.06 4.11
N LEU A 274 6.44 -17.61 4.22
CA LEU A 274 6.00 -16.61 5.20
C LEU A 274 5.60 -17.25 6.54
N LYS A 275 6.42 -18.16 7.05
CA LYS A 275 6.21 -18.80 8.35
C LYS A 275 7.19 -18.24 9.38
N PRO A 276 6.71 -17.48 10.38
CA PRO A 276 7.54 -17.06 11.50
C PRO A 276 8.05 -18.26 12.32
N PRO A 277 9.17 -18.10 13.06
CA PRO A 277 10.00 -16.90 13.12
C PRO A 277 10.85 -16.72 11.86
N PHE A 278 10.96 -15.48 11.39
CA PHE A 278 11.83 -15.17 10.25
C PHE A 278 13.31 -15.18 10.64
N PRO A 279 14.24 -15.59 9.74
CA PRO A 279 15.67 -15.52 9.99
C PRO A 279 16.10 -14.12 10.42
N ARG A 280 17.09 -14.05 11.29
CA ARG A 280 17.71 -12.80 11.75
C ARG A 280 19.20 -12.84 11.46
N ILE A 281 19.72 -11.75 10.90
CA ILE A 281 21.15 -11.53 10.68
C ILE A 281 21.49 -10.13 11.20
N THR A 282 22.62 -9.96 11.89
CA THR A 282 23.03 -8.62 12.29
C THR A 282 23.50 -7.83 11.06
N TYR A 283 23.42 -6.51 11.12
CA TYR A 283 23.90 -5.65 10.06
C TYR A 283 25.38 -5.90 9.74
N ARG A 284 26.24 -6.11 10.77
CA ARG A 284 27.65 -6.50 10.56
C ARG A 284 27.80 -7.81 9.77
N GLN A 285 27.04 -8.83 10.15
CA GLN A 285 27.04 -10.12 9.47
C GLN A 285 26.48 -10.00 8.03
N ALA A 286 25.48 -9.15 7.83
CA ALA A 286 24.92 -8.87 6.48
C ALA A 286 25.99 -8.23 5.58
N VAL A 287 26.69 -7.20 6.08
CA VAL A 287 27.80 -6.55 5.36
C VAL A 287 28.92 -7.56 5.03
N GLU A 288 29.31 -8.39 5.99
CA GLU A 288 30.32 -9.44 5.74
C GLU A 288 29.86 -10.46 4.69
N LEU A 289 28.60 -10.90 4.76
CA LEU A 289 28.03 -11.85 3.80
C LEU A 289 28.00 -11.26 2.40
N LEU A 290 27.58 -10.00 2.28
CA LEU A 290 27.56 -9.27 1.01
C LEU A 290 28.97 -9.11 0.43
N SER A 291 29.93 -8.67 1.24
CA SER A 291 31.32 -8.49 0.80
C SER A 291 31.96 -9.80 0.35
N LYS A 292 31.71 -10.92 1.04
CA LYS A 292 32.16 -12.27 0.64
C LYS A 292 31.57 -12.74 -0.70
N ASN A 293 30.44 -12.17 -1.10
CA ASN A 293 29.76 -12.48 -2.36
C ASN A 293 29.98 -11.41 -3.44
N GLY A 294 30.95 -10.52 -3.27
CA GLY A 294 31.42 -9.58 -4.28
C GLY A 294 30.68 -8.24 -4.34
N TYR A 295 29.86 -7.92 -3.35
CA TYR A 295 29.24 -6.61 -3.21
C TYR A 295 30.18 -5.62 -2.51
N ASP A 296 30.14 -4.33 -2.87
CA ASP A 296 30.94 -3.27 -2.19
C ASP A 296 30.20 -2.73 -0.95
N ALA A 297 29.73 -3.65 -0.11
CA ALA A 297 29.05 -3.32 1.13
C ALA A 297 30.06 -2.98 2.23
N LYS A 298 29.85 -1.83 2.90
CA LYS A 298 30.73 -1.35 4.00
C LYS A 298 29.90 -1.00 5.21
N PHE A 299 30.47 -1.23 6.40
CA PHE A 299 29.85 -0.80 7.65
C PHE A 299 29.64 0.73 7.64
N GLY A 300 28.47 1.18 8.13
CA GLY A 300 28.08 2.59 8.11
C GLY A 300 27.41 3.06 6.83
N GLN A 301 27.21 2.20 5.83
CA GLN A 301 26.48 2.50 4.62
C GLN A 301 25.15 1.77 4.56
N SER A 302 24.11 2.43 4.04
CA SER A 302 22.81 1.76 3.83
C SER A 302 22.94 0.61 2.83
N ILE A 303 22.35 -0.54 3.16
CA ILE A 303 22.23 -1.67 2.22
C ILE A 303 21.27 -1.25 1.11
N ASN A 304 21.69 -1.42 -0.14
CA ASN A 304 20.91 -0.98 -1.31
C ASN A 304 19.95 -2.08 -1.81
N ASP A 305 19.10 -1.72 -2.79
CA ASP A 305 18.06 -2.58 -3.35
C ASP A 305 18.58 -3.94 -3.88
N ILE A 306 19.76 -3.95 -4.48
CA ILE A 306 20.38 -5.15 -5.06
C ILE A 306 20.92 -6.06 -3.96
N GLU A 307 21.53 -5.45 -2.95
CA GLU A 307 22.07 -6.14 -1.76
C GLU A 307 20.95 -6.74 -0.90
N GLU A 308 19.85 -6.00 -0.69
CA GLU A 308 18.64 -6.52 -0.03
C GLU A 308 18.07 -7.72 -0.79
N GLY A 309 18.00 -7.63 -2.13
CA GLY A 309 17.55 -8.72 -3.00
C GLY A 309 18.40 -9.97 -2.85
N PHE A 310 19.73 -9.81 -2.80
CA PHE A 310 20.65 -10.93 -2.54
C PHE A 310 20.38 -11.59 -1.19
N LEU A 311 20.25 -10.81 -0.10
CA LEU A 311 19.99 -11.34 1.24
C LEU A 311 18.66 -12.11 1.29
N ALA A 312 17.59 -11.56 0.74
CA ALA A 312 16.30 -12.23 0.68
C ALA A 312 16.34 -13.56 -0.09
N ASN A 313 17.07 -13.59 -1.21
CA ASN A 313 17.25 -14.80 -2.01
C ASN A 313 18.14 -15.84 -1.30
N TYR A 314 19.17 -15.40 -0.57
CA TYR A 314 20.04 -16.27 0.22
C TYR A 314 19.26 -17.01 1.31
N PHE A 315 18.41 -16.32 2.05
CA PHE A 315 17.60 -16.90 3.12
C PHE A 315 16.33 -17.60 2.63
N LYS A 316 15.88 -17.34 1.40
CA LYS A 316 14.63 -17.88 0.79
C LYS A 316 13.40 -17.61 1.66
N SER A 317 13.43 -16.55 2.43
CA SER A 317 12.43 -16.13 3.42
C SER A 317 12.56 -14.63 3.61
N PRO A 318 11.53 -13.91 4.11
CA PRO A 318 11.76 -12.61 4.68
C PRO A 318 12.85 -12.70 5.75
N VAL A 319 13.74 -11.71 5.80
CA VAL A 319 14.89 -11.74 6.71
C VAL A 319 14.99 -10.42 7.46
N TRP A 320 15.19 -10.50 8.75
CA TRP A 320 15.49 -9.35 9.60
C TRP A 320 16.98 -9.02 9.53
N ILE A 321 17.30 -7.76 9.20
CA ILE A 321 18.62 -7.17 9.41
C ILE A 321 18.54 -6.39 10.71
N THR A 322 19.29 -6.81 11.72
CA THR A 322 19.20 -6.29 13.09
C THR A 322 20.43 -5.49 13.48
N TYR A 323 20.26 -4.53 14.39
CA TYR A 323 21.34 -3.70 14.92
C TYR A 323 22.05 -2.88 13.84
N ASN A 324 21.26 -2.04 13.15
CA ASN A 324 21.78 -1.16 12.09
C ASN A 324 22.81 -0.16 12.63
N ALA A 325 23.71 0.29 11.76
CA ALA A 325 24.76 1.21 12.15
C ALA A 325 24.18 2.54 12.66
N ARG A 326 24.68 3.00 13.81
CA ARG A 326 24.24 4.22 14.51
C ARG A 326 24.28 5.46 13.62
N GLU A 327 25.25 5.56 12.72
CA GLU A 327 25.44 6.74 11.89
C GLU A 327 24.39 6.87 10.77
N ILE A 328 23.81 5.77 10.29
CA ILE A 328 22.75 5.80 9.27
C ILE A 328 21.35 5.93 9.88
N GLU A 329 21.22 5.66 11.19
CA GLU A 329 19.93 5.64 11.88
C GLU A 329 19.52 7.01 12.44
N GLY A 330 18.20 7.19 12.61
CA GLY A 330 17.62 8.37 13.23
C GLY A 330 18.05 8.56 14.70
N PHE A 331 17.87 9.79 15.20
CA PHE A 331 18.28 10.13 16.55
C PHE A 331 17.46 9.48 17.69
N PRO A 332 16.18 9.09 17.54
CA PRO A 332 15.38 8.62 18.67
C PRO A 332 15.58 7.15 19.03
N TYR A 333 16.56 6.48 18.43
CA TYR A 333 16.76 5.04 18.59
C TYR A 333 17.88 4.73 19.59
N THR A 334 17.59 3.79 20.51
CA THR A 334 18.47 3.39 21.60
C THR A 334 19.77 2.77 21.06
N ILE A 335 20.91 3.20 21.64
CA ILE A 335 22.23 2.66 21.30
C ILE A 335 22.42 1.32 22.03
N VAL A 336 23.02 0.35 21.35
CA VAL A 336 23.39 -0.94 21.97
C VAL A 336 24.59 -0.74 22.90
N LYS A 337 24.39 -0.96 24.20
CA LYS A 337 25.44 -0.70 25.21
C LYS A 337 26.72 -1.52 24.99
N SER A 338 26.59 -2.76 24.51
CA SER A 338 27.73 -3.66 24.24
C SER A 338 28.45 -3.35 22.93
N ASP A 339 27.83 -2.64 22.03
CA ASP A 339 28.38 -2.20 20.72
C ASP A 339 27.84 -0.81 20.38
N PRO A 340 28.48 0.28 20.84
CA PRO A 340 27.98 1.65 20.62
C PRO A 340 27.95 2.13 19.18
N GLU A 341 28.46 1.35 18.22
CA GLU A 341 28.39 1.69 16.80
C GLU A 341 27.06 1.29 16.15
N VAL A 342 26.18 0.58 16.86
CA VAL A 342 24.88 0.14 16.38
C VAL A 342 23.74 0.54 17.31
N THR A 343 22.53 0.46 16.81
CA THR A 343 21.28 0.79 17.52
C THR A 343 20.37 -0.43 17.63
N TYR A 344 19.43 -0.42 18.57
CA TYR A 344 18.34 -1.39 18.66
C TYR A 344 17.29 -1.08 17.57
N THR A 345 17.67 -1.30 16.32
CA THR A 345 16.81 -1.21 15.15
C THR A 345 16.87 -2.50 14.34
N ALA A 346 15.84 -2.77 13.56
CA ALA A 346 15.85 -3.85 12.60
C ALA A 346 14.91 -3.56 11.44
N ASP A 347 15.32 -3.98 10.24
CA ASP A 347 14.54 -3.88 9.02
C ASP A 347 14.14 -5.26 8.51
N LEU A 348 12.89 -5.44 8.12
CA LEU A 348 12.41 -6.67 7.49
C LEU A 348 12.49 -6.53 5.98
N ILE A 349 13.34 -7.36 5.39
CA ILE A 349 13.53 -7.44 3.95
C ILE A 349 12.61 -8.51 3.37
N ALA A 350 11.78 -8.14 2.44
CA ALA A 350 10.83 -9.02 1.77
C ALA A 350 11.50 -9.94 0.74
N THR A 351 10.88 -11.09 0.48
CA THR A 351 11.30 -12.03 -0.56
C THR A 351 11.17 -11.44 -1.98
N LYS A 352 11.74 -12.13 -2.99
CA LYS A 352 11.57 -11.81 -4.42
C LYS A 352 11.96 -10.37 -4.78
N GLU A 353 13.02 -9.84 -4.18
CA GLU A 353 13.58 -8.50 -4.47
C GLU A 353 12.59 -7.32 -4.24
N PHE A 354 11.59 -7.52 -3.40
CA PHE A 354 10.69 -6.42 -3.02
C PHE A 354 11.33 -5.45 -2.04
N GLY A 355 12.45 -5.86 -1.37
CA GLY A 355 13.26 -5.05 -0.49
C GLY A 355 12.62 -4.80 0.87
N GLU A 356 13.12 -3.81 1.59
CA GLU A 356 12.63 -3.42 2.92
C GLU A 356 11.13 -3.03 2.87
N ILE A 357 10.31 -3.65 3.74
CA ILE A 357 8.87 -3.36 3.89
C ILE A 357 8.53 -2.63 5.18
N LEU A 358 9.32 -2.85 6.23
CA LEU A 358 9.13 -2.22 7.54
C LEU A 358 10.43 -2.16 8.31
N GLY A 359 10.48 -1.22 9.25
CA GLY A 359 11.52 -1.13 10.28
C GLY A 359 10.93 -1.11 11.68
N ILE A 360 11.64 -1.68 12.65
CA ILE A 360 11.31 -1.60 14.07
C ILE A 360 12.47 -0.97 14.83
N ALA A 361 12.17 -0.34 15.97
CA ALA A 361 13.17 0.28 16.81
C ALA A 361 12.76 0.33 18.29
N ASP A 362 13.73 0.13 19.19
CA ASP A 362 13.62 0.56 20.59
C ASP A 362 13.91 2.05 20.70
N LYS A 363 13.13 2.74 21.50
CA LYS A 363 13.16 4.20 21.63
C LYS A 363 13.92 4.64 22.87
N ILE A 364 14.75 5.68 22.70
CA ILE A 364 15.55 6.24 23.80
C ILE A 364 14.64 6.72 24.93
N GLN A 365 14.90 6.19 26.13
CA GLN A 365 14.23 6.62 27.36
C GLN A 365 15.02 7.72 28.09
N ASN A 366 16.34 7.67 28.03
CA ASN A 366 17.22 8.54 28.80
C ASN A 366 17.39 9.90 28.11
N LEU A 367 17.10 11.01 28.82
CA LEU A 367 17.20 12.36 28.28
C LEU A 367 18.63 12.68 27.79
N SER A 368 19.65 12.33 28.53
CA SER A 368 21.03 12.65 28.15
C SER A 368 21.50 11.88 26.91
N GLU A 369 21.01 10.66 26.72
CA GLU A 369 21.24 9.89 25.49
C GLU A 369 20.52 10.54 24.31
N LEU A 370 19.27 10.97 24.48
CA LEU A 370 18.52 11.68 23.45
C LEU A 370 19.22 12.99 23.04
N GLU A 371 19.69 13.77 24.01
CA GLU A 371 20.42 15.03 23.74
C GLU A 371 21.73 14.78 23.00
N THR A 372 22.45 13.70 23.37
CA THR A 372 23.65 13.28 22.65
C THR A 372 23.33 12.95 21.18
N ARG A 373 22.27 12.18 20.93
CA ARG A 373 21.84 11.80 19.57
C ARG A 373 21.35 13.00 18.77
N LEU A 374 20.59 13.92 19.38
CA LEU A 374 20.19 15.18 18.74
C LEU A 374 21.40 16.00 18.30
N LYS A 375 22.44 16.11 19.15
CA LYS A 375 23.68 16.81 18.83
C LYS A 375 24.43 16.14 17.68
N GLU A 376 24.55 14.82 17.68
CA GLU A 376 25.17 14.06 16.58
C GLU A 376 24.49 14.30 15.22
N LYS A 377 23.19 14.53 15.23
CA LYS A 377 22.40 14.82 14.04
C LYS A 377 22.23 16.32 13.75
N GLY A 378 22.93 17.22 14.50
CA GLY A 378 22.86 18.66 14.32
C GLY A 378 21.51 19.28 14.63
N LYS A 379 20.71 18.64 15.51
CA LYS A 379 19.32 19.03 15.84
C LYS A 379 19.17 19.59 17.26
N ASP A 380 20.24 19.65 18.03
CA ASP A 380 20.25 20.06 19.45
C ASP A 380 19.84 21.51 19.67
N ASN A 381 20.15 22.39 18.71
CA ASN A 381 19.86 23.84 18.80
C ASN A 381 18.44 24.21 18.33
N ASN A 382 17.63 23.27 17.90
CA ASN A 382 16.27 23.55 17.46
C ASN A 382 15.31 23.48 18.67
N PRO A 383 14.71 24.63 19.09
CA PRO A 383 13.84 24.70 20.26
C PRO A 383 12.52 23.91 20.06
N GLU A 384 12.15 23.61 18.84
CA GLU A 384 10.93 22.88 18.53
C GLU A 384 10.98 21.40 18.97
N TYR A 385 12.16 20.86 19.34
CA TYR A 385 12.28 19.54 19.96
C TYR A 385 12.04 19.56 21.49
N ARG A 386 11.74 20.72 22.09
CA ARG A 386 11.52 20.86 23.53
C ARG A 386 10.46 19.88 24.05
N TRP A 387 9.26 19.90 23.47
CA TRP A 387 8.16 19.03 23.87
C TRP A 387 8.50 17.53 23.77
N PHE A 388 9.36 17.15 22.82
CA PHE A 388 9.81 15.76 22.66
C PHE A 388 10.82 15.36 23.75
N LYS A 389 11.69 16.29 24.20
CA LYS A 389 12.58 16.09 25.34
C LYS A 389 11.79 16.01 26.64
N GLU A 390 10.77 16.84 26.82
CA GLU A 390 9.89 16.85 28.01
C GLU A 390 9.25 15.47 28.26
N LEU A 391 9.01 14.63 27.24
CA LEU A 391 8.56 13.25 27.47
C LEU A 391 9.54 12.40 28.30
N ARG A 392 10.82 12.78 28.34
CA ARG A 392 11.85 12.11 29.13
C ARG A 392 12.05 12.79 30.47
N GLU A 393 11.67 14.06 30.60
CA GLU A 393 11.77 14.82 31.86
C GLU A 393 10.62 14.52 32.82
N TYR A 394 9.41 14.37 32.31
CA TYR A 394 8.18 14.20 33.10
C TYR A 394 7.74 12.74 33.29
N GLY A 395 8.62 11.80 33.03
CA GLY A 395 8.39 10.38 33.14
C GLY A 395 8.50 9.69 31.78
N THR A 396 9.15 8.55 31.77
CA THR A 396 9.43 7.80 30.56
C THR A 396 9.10 6.33 30.73
N VAL A 397 8.88 5.64 29.62
CA VAL A 397 8.64 4.21 29.56
C VAL A 397 9.47 3.59 28.42
N GLN A 398 9.99 2.39 28.67
CA GLN A 398 10.61 1.60 27.60
C GLN A 398 9.52 1.23 26.60
N HIS A 399 9.76 1.51 25.32
CA HIS A 399 8.83 1.19 24.25
C HIS A 399 9.54 0.93 22.93
N CYS A 400 8.91 0.10 22.11
CA CYS A 400 9.33 -0.18 20.76
C CYS A 400 8.29 0.31 19.75
N GLY A 401 8.78 0.73 18.60
CA GLY A 401 7.92 1.21 17.52
C GLY A 401 8.17 0.53 16.18
N ILE A 402 7.15 0.54 15.33
CA ILE A 402 7.19 0.05 13.95
C ILE A 402 6.90 1.17 12.96
N GLY A 403 7.54 1.09 11.80
CA GLY A 403 7.17 1.84 10.61
C GLY A 403 7.06 0.93 9.40
N MET A 404 5.86 0.79 8.82
CA MET A 404 5.61 -0.05 7.64
C MET A 404 4.89 0.74 6.56
N GLY A 405 5.44 0.74 5.34
CA GLY A 405 4.81 1.35 4.18
C GLY A 405 3.63 0.53 3.68
N VAL A 406 2.42 1.11 3.65
CA VAL A 406 1.21 0.43 3.13
C VAL A 406 1.42 -0.03 1.69
N GLU A 407 1.93 0.84 0.83
CA GLU A 407 2.16 0.54 -0.58
C GLU A 407 3.24 -0.51 -0.79
N ARG A 408 4.28 -0.53 0.05
CA ARG A 408 5.33 -1.56 0.03
C ARG A 408 4.76 -2.92 0.40
N LEU A 409 3.96 -2.99 1.47
CA LEU A 409 3.29 -4.22 1.90
C LEU A 409 2.38 -4.78 0.80
N ILE A 410 1.51 -3.94 0.21
CA ILE A 410 0.60 -4.36 -0.86
C ILE A 410 1.37 -4.79 -2.10
N ARG A 411 2.43 -4.03 -2.47
CA ARG A 411 3.30 -4.36 -3.60
C ARG A 411 3.93 -5.74 -3.42
N TRP A 412 4.42 -6.06 -2.24
CA TRP A 412 5.00 -7.35 -1.93
C TRP A 412 3.97 -8.48 -1.99
N LEU A 413 2.86 -8.34 -1.25
CA LEU A 413 1.84 -9.40 -1.16
C LEU A 413 1.21 -9.73 -2.52
N PHE A 414 0.94 -8.73 -3.35
CA PHE A 414 0.30 -8.90 -4.66
C PHE A 414 1.26 -8.80 -5.85
N GLN A 415 2.56 -8.73 -5.58
CA GLN A 415 3.64 -8.67 -6.58
C GLN A 415 3.41 -7.56 -7.63
N LEU A 416 3.00 -6.37 -7.18
CA LEU A 416 2.80 -5.23 -8.06
C LEU A 416 4.14 -4.71 -8.60
N PRO A 417 4.20 -4.23 -9.85
CA PRO A 417 5.44 -3.78 -10.46
C PRO A 417 6.03 -2.53 -9.80
N HIS A 418 5.18 -1.67 -9.21
CA HIS A 418 5.58 -0.43 -8.58
C HIS A 418 4.62 -0.05 -7.44
N VAL A 419 5.10 0.60 -6.37
CA VAL A 419 4.27 1.07 -5.24
C VAL A 419 3.14 2.01 -5.65
N ARG A 420 3.29 2.80 -6.73
CA ARG A 420 2.25 3.70 -7.25
C ARG A 420 0.97 2.97 -7.67
N GLU A 421 1.07 1.70 -8.04
CA GLU A 421 -0.10 0.91 -8.46
C GLU A 421 -1.02 0.56 -7.29
N ALA A 422 -0.49 0.58 -6.07
CA ALA A 422 -1.26 0.41 -4.84
C ALA A 422 -2.01 1.68 -4.38
N MET A 423 -1.85 2.81 -5.10
CA MET A 423 -2.46 4.10 -4.73
C MET A 423 -3.60 4.49 -5.67
N PRO A 424 -4.70 5.08 -5.16
CA PRO A 424 -5.76 5.61 -6.01
C PRO A 424 -5.26 6.77 -6.89
N PHE A 425 -4.56 7.72 -6.30
CA PHE A 425 -3.96 8.90 -6.95
C PHE A 425 -2.50 9.05 -6.50
N PRO A 426 -1.56 8.37 -7.15
CA PRO A 426 -0.17 8.36 -6.70
C PRO A 426 0.52 9.73 -6.92
N ARG A 427 1.34 10.12 -5.94
CA ARG A 427 2.24 11.27 -6.01
C ARG A 427 3.66 10.76 -6.24
N SER A 428 3.98 10.57 -7.52
CA SER A 428 5.32 10.10 -7.92
C SER A 428 6.27 11.28 -8.09
N MET A 429 7.51 11.09 -7.67
CA MET A 429 8.55 12.10 -7.82
C MET A 429 8.82 12.44 -9.28
N GLY A 430 9.22 13.69 -9.56
CA GLY A 430 9.48 14.19 -10.91
C GLY A 430 8.24 14.34 -11.80
N ARG A 431 7.01 14.20 -11.24
CA ARG A 431 5.77 14.37 -11.98
C ARG A 431 4.94 15.53 -11.46
N LYS A 432 4.20 16.16 -12.38
CA LYS A 432 3.17 17.14 -12.00
C LYS A 432 2.15 16.48 -11.05
N ILE A 433 1.82 17.18 -9.98
CA ILE A 433 0.73 16.80 -9.09
C ILE A 433 -0.59 17.02 -9.85
N TYR A 434 -1.24 15.94 -10.26
CA TYR A 434 -2.50 15.95 -11.01
C TYR A 434 -3.11 14.54 -11.07
N PRO A 435 -4.42 14.39 -11.02
CA PRO A 435 -5.42 15.24 -10.39
C PRO A 435 -5.28 15.23 -8.90
#